data_f72f558abedab53ff4ece2d2ca35c59c
#
_entry.id   f72f558abedab53ff4ece2d2ca35c59c
#
_cell.length_a   1.000
_cell.length_b   1.000
_cell.length_c   1.000
_cell.angle_alpha   90.00
_cell.angle_beta   90.00
_cell.angle_gamma   90.00
#
_symmetry.space_group_name_H-M   'P 1'
#
loop_
_entity.id
_entity.type
_entity.pdbx_description
1 polymer ?
#
loop_
_entity_poly.entity_id
_entity_poly.type
_entity_poly.pdbx_seq_one_letter_code
_entity_poly.pdbx_strand_id
1 'polypeptide(L)'
;SVRRRLPAILADTDNELTGLGRELFSELYRRLLAFDQGIVGYDRRIKRVFEAHPMCQKMAKVEGIGPMTATAVVAAVGDAKMFKNGRQMSAWLGLVPRQCSSGGKNILLGISKRGDRHLRTLFIHGGRAVVKQVSNKKDSRSQWIRNIKNRRGANVAAVALANKNARIIWALMTSEEAYRKAV
;
A
#
# COMPACT_ATOMS: atom_id res chain seq x y z
N SER A 1 -11.00 -0.32 23.83
CA SER A 1 -11.19 0.90 23.02
C SER A 1 -12.57 1.49 23.27
N VAL A 2 -12.73 2.80 23.12
CA VAL A 2 -14.00 3.52 23.28
C VAL A 2 -15.10 2.85 22.45
N ARG A 3 -14.83 2.55 21.19
CA ARG A 3 -15.74 1.88 20.26
C ARG A 3 -16.41 0.60 20.84
N ARG A 4 -15.64 -0.18 21.59
CA ARG A 4 -16.16 -1.44 22.18
C ARG A 4 -17.03 -1.21 23.40
N ARG A 5 -16.80 -0.09 24.12
CA ARG A 5 -17.52 0.26 25.33
C ARG A 5 -18.72 1.19 25.07
N LEU A 6 -18.74 1.84 23.91
CA LEU A 6 -19.75 2.87 23.59
C LEU A 6 -21.20 2.36 23.69
N PRO A 7 -21.56 1.16 23.22
CA PRO A 7 -22.93 0.64 23.39
C PRO A 7 -23.37 0.56 24.85
N ALA A 8 -22.50 0.06 25.73
CA ALA A 8 -22.79 -0.03 27.16
C ALA A 8 -22.92 1.36 27.81
N ILE A 9 -22.06 2.30 27.41
CA ILE A 9 -22.14 3.70 27.91
C ILE A 9 -23.43 4.38 27.45
N LEU A 10 -23.88 4.11 26.23
CA LEU A 10 -25.13 4.68 25.71
C LEU A 10 -26.38 4.05 26.34
N ALA A 11 -26.31 2.80 26.77
CA ALA A 11 -27.40 2.10 27.44
C ALA A 11 -27.50 2.45 28.93
N ASP A 12 -26.43 2.92 29.54
CA ASP A 12 -26.37 3.31 30.94
C ASP A 12 -27.08 4.68 31.13
N THR A 13 -28.17 4.71 31.83
CA THR A 13 -28.99 5.90 32.13
C THR A 13 -28.43 6.76 33.27
N ASP A 14 -27.58 6.16 34.10
CA ASP A 14 -27.05 6.81 35.32
C ASP A 14 -25.78 7.60 35.08
N ASN A 15 -25.25 7.58 33.85
CA ASN A 15 -24.07 8.37 33.51
C ASN A 15 -24.41 9.85 33.20
N GLU A 16 -23.38 10.71 33.21
CA GLU A 16 -23.47 12.17 33.02
C GLU A 16 -23.87 12.61 31.59
N LEU A 17 -24.15 11.67 30.65
CA LEU A 17 -24.55 12.01 29.28
C LEU A 17 -25.94 12.65 29.26
N THR A 18 -26.02 13.86 28.72
CA THR A 18 -27.30 14.51 28.44
C THR A 18 -28.09 13.73 27.39
N GLY A 19 -29.43 13.90 27.37
CA GLY A 19 -30.29 13.26 26.36
C GLY A 19 -29.83 13.55 24.93
N LEU A 20 -29.52 14.81 24.61
CA LEU A 20 -29.00 15.21 23.31
C LEU A 20 -27.63 14.55 23.00
N GLY A 21 -26.72 14.51 23.98
CA GLY A 21 -25.43 13.85 23.84
C GLY A 21 -25.57 12.37 23.49
N ARG A 22 -26.49 11.68 24.19
CA ARG A 22 -26.80 10.26 23.98
C ARG A 22 -27.35 10.00 22.57
N GLU A 23 -28.26 10.86 22.11
CA GLU A 23 -28.81 10.79 20.75
C GLU A 23 -27.72 10.95 19.67
N LEU A 24 -26.90 12.00 19.79
CA LEU A 24 -25.80 12.28 18.85
C LEU A 24 -24.78 11.13 18.80
N PHE A 25 -24.34 10.62 19.94
CA PHE A 25 -23.39 9.50 19.97
C PHE A 25 -24.00 8.20 19.44
N SER A 26 -25.30 7.97 19.66
CA SER A 26 -26.02 6.83 19.10
C SER A 26 -26.07 6.89 17.57
N GLU A 27 -26.34 8.09 17.01
CA GLU A 27 -26.33 8.31 15.57
C GLU A 27 -24.94 8.11 14.97
N LEU A 28 -23.89 8.69 15.58
CA LEU A 28 -22.50 8.50 15.14
C LEU A 28 -22.08 7.02 15.19
N TYR A 29 -22.50 6.29 16.23
CA TYR A 29 -22.19 4.86 16.33
C TYR A 29 -22.89 4.05 15.25
N ARG A 30 -24.14 4.35 14.93
CA ARG A 30 -24.92 3.73 13.85
C ARG A 30 -24.23 3.94 12.48
N ARG A 31 -23.79 5.17 12.21
CA ARG A 31 -23.02 5.49 10.99
C ARG A 31 -21.69 4.73 10.93
N LEU A 32 -20.98 4.63 12.06
CA LEU A 32 -19.75 3.88 12.15
C LEU A 32 -19.94 2.40 11.77
N LEU A 33 -21.01 1.77 12.28
CA LEU A 33 -21.36 0.38 11.93
C LEU A 33 -21.71 0.23 10.45
N ALA A 34 -22.44 1.19 9.88
CA ALA A 34 -22.76 1.18 8.46
C ALA A 34 -21.51 1.30 7.57
N PHE A 35 -20.54 2.15 7.95
CA PHE A 35 -19.24 2.21 7.26
C PHE A 35 -18.46 0.91 7.34
N ASP A 36 -18.44 0.24 8.49
CA ASP A 36 -17.78 -1.06 8.63
C ASP A 36 -18.38 -2.11 7.71
N GLN A 37 -19.71 -2.18 7.65
CA GLN A 37 -20.41 -3.10 6.74
C GLN A 37 -20.07 -2.77 5.27
N GLY A 38 -20.03 -1.48 4.93
CA GLY A 38 -19.61 -1.01 3.61
C GLY A 38 -18.19 -1.44 3.26
N ILE A 39 -17.23 -1.25 4.18
CA ILE A 39 -15.82 -1.67 4.00
C ILE A 39 -15.75 -3.17 3.73
N VAL A 40 -16.40 -4.00 4.56
CA VAL A 40 -16.43 -5.47 4.37
C VAL A 40 -17.05 -5.83 3.01
N GLY A 41 -18.09 -5.11 2.59
CA GLY A 41 -18.71 -5.30 1.28
C GLY A 41 -17.75 -5.01 0.12
N TYR A 42 -17.00 -3.90 0.19
CA TYR A 42 -16.00 -3.55 -0.83
C TYR A 42 -14.82 -4.50 -0.81
N ASP A 43 -14.32 -4.92 0.35
CA ASP A 43 -13.23 -5.89 0.46
C ASP A 43 -13.59 -7.22 -0.23
N ARG A 44 -14.83 -7.70 -0.05
CA ARG A 44 -15.33 -8.90 -0.73
C ARG A 44 -15.40 -8.72 -2.25
N ARG A 45 -15.80 -7.53 -2.74
CA ARG A 45 -15.84 -7.23 -4.18
C ARG A 45 -14.43 -7.19 -4.78
N ILE A 46 -13.50 -6.50 -4.12
CA ILE A 46 -12.08 -6.45 -4.54
C ILE A 46 -11.48 -7.85 -4.57
N LYS A 47 -11.76 -8.68 -3.56
CA LYS A 47 -11.29 -10.06 -3.52
C LYS A 47 -11.82 -10.88 -4.70
N ARG A 48 -13.10 -10.76 -5.06
CA ARG A 48 -13.67 -11.44 -6.24
C ARG A 48 -13.01 -11.00 -7.53
N VAL A 49 -12.79 -9.70 -7.73
CA VAL A 49 -12.06 -9.18 -8.90
C VAL A 49 -10.64 -9.72 -8.95
N PHE A 50 -9.94 -9.73 -7.81
CA PHE A 50 -8.61 -10.29 -7.69
C PHE A 50 -8.54 -11.77 -8.08
N GLU A 51 -9.49 -12.58 -7.59
CA GLU A 51 -9.56 -14.02 -7.86
C GLU A 51 -9.91 -14.31 -9.33
N ALA A 52 -10.70 -13.46 -9.97
CA ALA A 52 -11.09 -13.62 -11.37
C ALA A 52 -10.02 -13.13 -12.35
N HIS A 53 -9.01 -12.35 -11.92
CA HIS A 53 -8.06 -11.71 -12.83
C HIS A 53 -6.66 -12.33 -12.73
N PRO A 54 -6.21 -13.12 -13.74
CA PRO A 54 -4.92 -13.83 -13.70
C PRO A 54 -3.71 -12.91 -13.44
N MET A 55 -3.71 -11.72 -14.03
CA MET A 55 -2.64 -10.74 -13.83
C MET A 55 -2.56 -10.27 -12.37
N CYS A 56 -3.70 -10.08 -11.70
CA CYS A 56 -3.71 -9.73 -10.28
C CYS A 56 -3.07 -10.82 -9.43
N GLN A 57 -3.41 -12.09 -9.71
CA GLN A 57 -2.82 -13.24 -9.02
C GLN A 57 -1.32 -13.38 -9.29
N LYS A 58 -0.88 -13.12 -10.53
CA LYS A 58 0.54 -13.09 -10.92
C LYS A 58 1.30 -12.04 -10.12
N MET A 59 0.77 -10.82 -10.01
CA MET A 59 1.38 -9.72 -9.27
C MET A 59 1.44 -9.95 -7.75
N ALA A 60 0.43 -10.61 -7.17
CA ALA A 60 0.37 -10.88 -5.74
C ALA A 60 1.44 -11.86 -5.23
N LYS A 61 2.14 -12.57 -6.13
CA LYS A 61 3.33 -13.36 -5.78
C LYS A 61 4.50 -12.48 -5.32
N VAL A 62 4.48 -11.19 -5.64
CA VAL A 62 5.49 -10.21 -5.19
C VAL A 62 5.19 -9.77 -3.77
N GLU A 63 6.12 -10.02 -2.84
CA GLU A 63 5.96 -9.61 -1.44
C GLU A 63 5.69 -8.10 -1.32
N GLY A 64 4.62 -7.75 -0.61
CA GLY A 64 4.13 -6.38 -0.45
C GLY A 64 3.13 -5.92 -1.51
N ILE A 65 2.71 -6.83 -2.41
CA ILE A 65 1.61 -6.60 -3.35
C ILE A 65 0.45 -7.51 -2.95
N GLY A 66 -0.56 -6.95 -2.33
CA GLY A 66 -1.79 -7.66 -1.96
C GLY A 66 -2.91 -7.46 -2.98
N PRO A 67 -4.09 -8.08 -2.75
CA PRO A 67 -5.25 -7.98 -3.64
C PRO A 67 -5.63 -6.52 -3.97
N MET A 68 -5.69 -5.64 -2.98
CA MET A 68 -6.00 -4.22 -3.15
C MET A 68 -5.01 -3.53 -4.10
N THR A 69 -3.70 -3.75 -3.91
CA THR A 69 -2.68 -3.13 -4.75
C THR A 69 -2.71 -3.70 -6.17
N ALA A 70 -2.86 -5.03 -6.30
CA ALA A 70 -2.88 -5.68 -7.61
C ALA A 70 -4.08 -5.23 -8.45
N THR A 71 -5.28 -5.20 -7.88
CA THR A 71 -6.49 -4.75 -8.59
C THR A 71 -6.43 -3.25 -8.93
N ALA A 72 -5.93 -2.41 -8.01
CA ALA A 72 -5.78 -0.99 -8.26
C ALA A 72 -4.77 -0.70 -9.39
N VAL A 73 -3.66 -1.47 -9.46
CA VAL A 73 -2.68 -1.35 -10.55
C VAL A 73 -3.29 -1.72 -11.89
N VAL A 74 -4.02 -2.86 -11.98
CA VAL A 74 -4.68 -3.27 -13.23
C VAL A 74 -5.68 -2.21 -13.70
N ALA A 75 -6.48 -1.68 -12.77
CA ALA A 75 -7.49 -0.68 -13.09
C ALA A 75 -6.88 0.66 -13.57
N ALA A 76 -5.74 1.08 -12.99
CA ALA A 76 -5.17 2.39 -13.27
C ALA A 76 -4.15 2.39 -14.43
N VAL A 77 -3.44 1.28 -14.64
CA VAL A 77 -2.38 1.19 -15.65
C VAL A 77 -2.93 0.74 -17.00
N GLY A 78 -3.92 -0.17 -17.02
CA GLY A 78 -4.42 -0.75 -18.27
C GLY A 78 -3.31 -1.48 -19.02
N ASP A 79 -2.73 -0.84 -20.05
CA ASP A 79 -1.61 -1.40 -20.81
C ASP A 79 -0.26 -0.87 -20.27
N ALA A 80 0.52 -1.76 -19.66
CA ALA A 80 1.85 -1.42 -19.13
C ALA A 80 2.90 -1.13 -20.22
N LYS A 81 2.63 -1.47 -21.50
CA LYS A 81 3.51 -1.16 -22.63
C LYS A 81 3.58 0.34 -22.93
N MET A 82 2.65 1.15 -22.39
CA MET A 82 2.74 2.62 -22.43
C MET A 82 4.01 3.16 -21.75
N PHE A 83 4.60 2.40 -20.84
CA PHE A 83 5.88 2.75 -20.20
C PHE A 83 7.04 2.03 -20.92
N LYS A 84 8.06 2.77 -21.31
CA LYS A 84 9.26 2.21 -21.97
C LYS A 84 9.99 1.17 -21.09
N ASN A 85 9.91 1.30 -19.77
CA ASN A 85 10.54 0.41 -18.80
C ASN A 85 9.97 0.63 -17.40
N GLY A 86 10.30 -0.27 -16.47
CA GLY A 86 9.82 -0.19 -15.09
C GLY A 86 10.30 1.04 -14.32
N ARG A 87 11.41 1.71 -14.74
CA ARG A 87 11.84 2.98 -14.15
C ARG A 87 10.85 4.10 -14.47
N GLN A 88 10.32 4.11 -15.69
CA GLN A 88 9.30 5.09 -16.09
C GLN A 88 7.99 4.87 -15.33
N MET A 89 7.52 3.62 -15.17
CA MET A 89 6.38 3.31 -14.32
C MET A 89 6.60 3.75 -12.86
N SER A 90 7.77 3.49 -12.30
CA SER A 90 8.12 3.94 -10.96
C SER A 90 8.15 5.47 -10.83
N ALA A 91 8.60 6.19 -11.87
CA ALA A 91 8.56 7.64 -11.94
C ALA A 91 7.13 8.17 -12.03
N TRP A 92 6.28 7.52 -12.83
CA TRP A 92 4.85 7.83 -12.94
C TRP A 92 4.12 7.67 -11.60
N LEU A 93 4.51 6.70 -10.76
CA LEU A 93 4.00 6.55 -9.40
C LEU A 93 4.59 7.60 -8.42
N GLY A 94 5.58 8.39 -8.85
CA GLY A 94 6.24 9.35 -7.99
C GLY A 94 7.14 8.75 -6.92
N LEU A 95 7.66 7.53 -7.15
CA LEU A 95 8.53 6.77 -6.26
C LEU A 95 10.02 7.00 -6.49
N VAL A 96 10.38 7.82 -7.49
CA VAL A 96 11.78 8.17 -7.78
C VAL A 96 12.22 9.40 -6.98
N PRO A 97 13.49 9.51 -6.60
CA PRO A 97 14.02 10.70 -5.94
C PRO A 97 13.83 11.96 -6.81
N ARG A 98 13.57 13.08 -6.17
CA ARG A 98 13.74 14.39 -6.81
C ARG A 98 15.22 14.66 -6.94
N GLN A 99 15.63 15.17 -8.08
CA GLN A 99 16.99 15.59 -8.33
C GLN A 99 17.05 17.12 -8.33
N CYS A 100 17.93 17.67 -7.50
CA CYS A 100 18.34 19.07 -7.51
C CYS A 100 19.85 19.07 -7.81
N SER A 101 20.19 19.17 -9.08
CA SER A 101 21.59 19.19 -9.50
C SER A 101 21.96 20.58 -10.00
N SER A 102 23.01 21.16 -9.45
CA SER A 102 23.60 22.41 -9.91
C SER A 102 25.12 22.32 -9.82
N GLY A 103 25.83 22.92 -10.75
CA GLY A 103 27.29 23.00 -10.73
C GLY A 103 28.04 21.65 -10.66
N GLY A 104 27.50 20.60 -11.35
CA GLY A 104 28.10 19.25 -11.35
C GLY A 104 27.85 18.42 -10.11
N LYS A 105 27.15 18.94 -9.10
CA LYS A 105 26.78 18.18 -7.87
C LYS A 105 25.41 17.58 -8.01
N ASN A 106 25.32 16.25 -7.96
CA ASN A 106 24.06 15.51 -7.94
C ASN A 106 23.50 15.39 -6.53
N ILE A 107 22.46 16.16 -6.21
CA ILE A 107 21.76 16.09 -4.92
C ILE A 107 20.44 15.38 -5.12
N LEU A 108 20.31 14.17 -4.52
CA LEU A 108 19.08 13.41 -4.49
C LEU A 108 18.31 13.74 -3.22
N LEU A 109 17.09 14.24 -3.39
CA LEU A 109 16.16 14.55 -2.31
C LEU A 109 15.20 13.37 -2.07
N GLY A 110 14.18 13.57 -1.22
CA GLY A 110 13.08 12.61 -1.06
C GLY A 110 12.35 12.32 -2.38
N ILE A 111 11.44 11.34 -2.39
CA ILE A 111 10.68 10.97 -3.59
C ILE A 111 9.91 12.15 -4.17
N SER A 112 9.69 12.12 -5.48
CA SER A 112 9.06 13.22 -6.23
C SER A 112 7.62 13.48 -5.79
N LYS A 113 6.90 12.44 -5.37
CA LYS A 113 5.48 12.45 -5.03
C LYS A 113 4.58 12.96 -6.18
N ARG A 114 5.11 13.14 -7.38
CA ARG A 114 4.36 13.46 -8.59
C ARG A 114 3.75 12.17 -9.13
N GLY A 115 2.46 12.21 -9.47
CA GLY A 115 1.73 11.04 -9.99
C GLY A 115 0.65 10.52 -9.03
N ASP A 116 0.14 9.32 -9.30
CA ASP A 116 -0.99 8.76 -8.56
C ASP A 116 -0.69 8.57 -7.08
N ARG A 117 -1.40 9.34 -6.24
CA ARG A 117 -1.23 9.32 -4.78
C ARG A 117 -1.72 8.01 -4.18
N HIS A 118 -2.83 7.48 -4.69
CA HIS A 118 -3.46 6.29 -4.14
C HIS A 118 -2.58 5.06 -4.38
N LEU A 119 -2.15 4.82 -5.62
CA LEU A 119 -1.25 3.73 -5.95
C LEU A 119 0.07 3.83 -5.19
N ARG A 120 0.69 5.01 -5.16
CA ARG A 120 1.92 5.23 -4.39
C ARG A 120 1.73 4.85 -2.92
N THR A 121 0.61 5.22 -2.32
CA THR A 121 0.29 4.90 -0.93
C THR A 121 0.19 3.38 -0.75
N LEU A 122 -0.52 2.66 -1.62
CA LEU A 122 -0.63 1.21 -1.58
C LEU A 122 0.73 0.52 -1.69
N PHE A 123 1.58 0.92 -2.64
CA PHE A 123 2.93 0.38 -2.79
C PHE A 123 3.80 0.60 -1.55
N ILE A 124 3.75 1.80 -0.96
CA ILE A 124 4.52 2.12 0.25
C ILE A 124 4.00 1.34 1.47
N HIS A 125 2.68 1.19 1.63
CA HIS A 125 2.10 0.39 2.71
C HIS A 125 2.49 -1.09 2.59
N GLY A 126 2.43 -1.65 1.39
CA GLY A 126 2.94 -2.99 1.12
C GLY A 126 4.43 -3.12 1.45
N GLY A 127 5.23 -2.14 1.05
CA GLY A 127 6.66 -2.07 1.41
C GLY A 127 6.89 -2.02 2.93
N ARG A 128 6.10 -1.23 3.67
CA ARG A 128 6.18 -1.15 5.15
C ARG A 128 5.86 -2.49 5.81
N ALA A 129 4.83 -3.20 5.34
CA ALA A 129 4.46 -4.51 5.86
C ALA A 129 5.62 -5.51 5.71
N VAL A 130 6.28 -5.54 4.55
CA VAL A 130 7.45 -6.40 4.32
C VAL A 130 8.64 -6.00 5.21
N VAL A 131 8.97 -4.70 5.30
CA VAL A 131 10.08 -4.19 6.12
C VAL A 131 9.89 -4.52 7.60
N LYS A 132 8.64 -4.60 8.08
CA LYS A 132 8.33 -5.00 9.46
C LYS A 132 8.66 -6.48 9.72
N GLN A 133 8.50 -7.34 8.71
CA GLN A 133 8.64 -8.79 8.84
C GLN A 133 10.00 -9.34 8.37
N VAL A 134 10.91 -8.48 7.90
CA VAL A 134 12.15 -8.91 7.23
C VAL A 134 13.25 -9.43 8.18
N SER A 135 13.10 -9.25 9.49
CA SER A 135 14.18 -9.45 10.47
C SER A 135 14.78 -10.86 10.45
N ASN A 136 13.96 -11.89 10.22
CA ASN A 136 14.38 -13.30 10.35
C ASN A 136 14.61 -14.02 9.01
N LYS A 137 14.47 -13.31 7.87
CA LYS A 137 14.62 -13.92 6.54
C LYS A 137 16.08 -13.80 6.05
N LYS A 138 16.62 -14.88 5.45
CA LYS A 138 18.03 -14.94 5.01
C LYS A 138 18.23 -14.68 3.50
N ASP A 139 17.13 -14.57 2.72
CA ASP A 139 17.20 -14.35 1.28
C ASP A 139 17.86 -13.00 0.91
N SER A 140 18.41 -12.91 -0.29
CA SER A 140 19.15 -11.76 -0.80
C SER A 140 18.33 -10.46 -0.80
N ARG A 141 17.02 -10.56 -1.08
CA ARG A 141 16.09 -9.42 -1.03
C ARG A 141 15.92 -8.90 0.41
N SER A 142 15.75 -9.80 1.35
CA SER A 142 15.62 -9.44 2.77
C SER A 142 16.91 -8.84 3.34
N GLN A 143 18.07 -9.33 2.93
CA GLN A 143 19.36 -8.73 3.27
C GLN A 143 19.47 -7.31 2.72
N TRP A 144 19.12 -7.09 1.47
CA TRP A 144 19.10 -5.76 0.85
C TRP A 144 18.18 -4.79 1.60
N ILE A 145 16.97 -5.23 1.99
CA ILE A 145 16.04 -4.42 2.78
C ILE A 145 16.63 -4.06 4.15
N ARG A 146 17.23 -5.03 4.86
CA ARG A 146 17.88 -4.79 6.16
C ARG A 146 19.02 -3.78 6.04
N ASN A 147 19.85 -3.90 5.02
CA ASN A 147 20.97 -2.98 4.79
C ASN A 147 20.48 -1.53 4.60
N ILE A 148 19.38 -1.34 3.85
CA ILE A 148 18.79 0.00 3.71
C ILE A 148 18.17 0.46 5.03
N LYS A 149 17.41 -0.41 5.70
CA LYS A 149 16.76 -0.10 6.99
C LYS A 149 17.78 0.35 8.03
N ASN A 150 18.90 -0.36 8.15
CA ASN A 150 19.95 -0.06 9.14
C ASN A 150 20.67 1.27 8.80
N ARG A 151 20.91 1.55 7.51
CA ARG A 151 21.63 2.75 7.08
C ARG A 151 20.76 3.99 6.99
N ARG A 152 19.48 3.87 6.61
CA ARG A 152 18.61 5.00 6.24
C ARG A 152 17.25 4.99 6.95
N GLY A 153 16.96 3.99 7.76
CA GLY A 153 15.70 3.84 8.49
C GLY A 153 14.61 3.11 7.71
N ALA A 154 13.58 2.70 8.45
CA ALA A 154 12.50 1.84 7.94
C ALA A 154 11.66 2.48 6.84
N ASN A 155 11.39 3.80 6.93
CA ASN A 155 10.59 4.49 5.91
C ASN A 155 11.32 4.55 4.55
N VAL A 156 12.63 4.80 4.55
CA VAL A 156 13.44 4.81 3.32
C VAL A 156 13.49 3.41 2.73
N ALA A 157 13.65 2.37 3.55
CA ALA A 157 13.63 0.98 3.09
C ALA A 157 12.28 0.61 2.47
N ALA A 158 11.15 1.03 3.07
CA ALA A 158 9.82 0.78 2.54
C ALA A 158 9.60 1.47 1.18
N VAL A 159 10.05 2.70 1.02
CA VAL A 159 9.95 3.44 -0.24
C VAL A 159 10.85 2.84 -1.32
N ALA A 160 12.08 2.44 -0.97
CA ALA A 160 12.99 1.76 -1.89
C ALA A 160 12.41 0.42 -2.37
N LEU A 161 11.78 -0.33 -1.47
CA LEU A 161 11.08 -1.56 -1.82
C LEU A 161 9.86 -1.30 -2.71
N ALA A 162 9.07 -0.27 -2.40
CA ALA A 162 7.94 0.15 -3.24
C ALA A 162 8.37 0.48 -4.67
N ASN A 163 9.47 1.22 -4.82
CA ASN A 163 10.07 1.50 -6.14
C ASN A 163 10.51 0.22 -6.84
N LYS A 164 11.20 -0.70 -6.14
CA LYS A 164 11.60 -1.99 -6.71
C LYS A 164 10.40 -2.83 -7.12
N ASN A 165 9.35 -2.87 -6.29
CA ASN A 165 8.12 -3.58 -6.61
C ASN A 165 7.41 -3.01 -7.84
N ALA A 166 7.32 -1.68 -7.99
CA ALA A 166 6.75 -1.05 -9.17
C ALA A 166 7.45 -1.50 -10.46
N ARG A 167 8.78 -1.58 -10.43
CA ARG A 167 9.58 -2.05 -11.57
C ARG A 167 9.36 -3.55 -11.87
N ILE A 168 9.23 -4.37 -10.83
CA ILE A 168 8.91 -5.80 -10.97
C ILE A 168 7.51 -5.97 -11.56
N ILE A 169 6.52 -5.21 -11.05
CA ILE A 169 5.15 -5.25 -11.56
C ILE A 169 5.09 -4.87 -13.03
N TRP A 170 5.81 -3.83 -13.45
CA TRP A 170 5.92 -3.51 -14.86
C TRP A 170 6.43 -4.69 -15.68
N ALA A 171 7.52 -5.33 -15.25
CA ALA A 171 8.09 -6.48 -15.95
C ALA A 171 7.10 -7.65 -16.02
N LEU A 172 6.34 -7.92 -14.95
CA LEU A 172 5.32 -8.97 -14.94
C LEU A 172 4.12 -8.66 -15.84
N MET A 173 3.77 -7.40 -16.02
CA MET A 173 2.68 -6.97 -16.90
C MET A 173 3.07 -6.99 -18.38
N THR A 174 4.36 -6.83 -18.69
CA THR A 174 4.86 -6.75 -20.08
C THR A 174 5.49 -8.06 -20.60
N SER A 175 5.65 -9.06 -19.72
CA SER A 175 6.18 -10.37 -20.08
C SER A 175 5.21 -11.48 -19.66
N GLU A 176 5.29 -12.62 -20.34
CA GLU A 176 4.56 -13.84 -19.98
C GLU A 176 5.23 -14.61 -18.83
N GLU A 177 6.46 -14.23 -18.45
CA GLU A 177 7.22 -14.92 -17.42
C GLU A 177 6.55 -14.86 -16.04
N ALA A 178 6.65 -15.96 -15.31
CA ALA A 178 6.23 -16.01 -13.91
C ALA A 178 7.24 -15.28 -13.02
N TYR A 179 6.76 -14.73 -11.89
CA TYR A 179 7.63 -14.14 -10.89
C TYR A 179 8.56 -15.20 -10.28
N ARG A 180 9.87 -15.00 -10.44
CA ARG A 180 10.90 -15.80 -9.79
C ARG A 180 11.40 -15.04 -8.56
N LYS A 181 11.22 -15.63 -7.38
CA LYS A 181 11.79 -15.08 -6.14
C LYS A 181 13.31 -15.22 -6.22
N ALA A 182 14.05 -14.13 -5.99
CA ALA A 182 15.50 -14.22 -5.84
C ALA A 182 15.83 -15.06 -4.60
N VAL A 183 16.59 -16.10 -4.77
CA VAL A 183 17.10 -16.99 -3.72
C VAL A 183 18.18 -16.28 -2.90
#